data_e948616999e5716869c87b4257497e92
#
_entry.id   e948616999e5716869c87b4257497e92
#
_cell.length_a   1.000
_cell.length_b   1.000
_cell.length_c   1.000
_cell.angle_alpha   90.00
_cell.angle_beta   90.00
_cell.angle_gamma   90.00
#
_symmetry.space_group_name_H-M   'P 1'
#
loop_
_entity.id
_entity.type
_entity.pdbx_description
1 polymer ?
#
loop_
_entity_poly.entity_id
_entity_poly.type
_entity_poly.pdbx_seq_one_letter_code
_entity_poly.pdbx_strand_id
1 'polypeptide(L)'
;AGGLGGLVLALGLASGSVAAYVGRLYRAEISWPVLLGAALGFYALLHLVFRQAARHGGGEIMDATISIGGQSRAVRVLHDTGNTLRSPVTGQPVLVLEQTSLGGLLPPEVERIVTRRAPPEERMAQLHATDLGRRFSLLPFCSIGAPEGLLLAVCSDSVQIGGTTYPRTLVALSPGPVSDGGG
;
A
#
# COMPACT_ATOMS: atom_id res chain seq x y z
N ALA A 1 3.09 -12.11 -22.34
CA ALA A 1 3.60 -11.52 -23.59
C ALA A 1 5.05 -11.96 -23.93
N GLY A 2 5.69 -12.78 -23.08
CA GLY A 2 7.06 -13.29 -23.34
C GLY A 2 7.17 -14.49 -24.29
N GLY A 3 6.05 -15.13 -24.67
CA GLY A 3 6.08 -16.37 -25.43
C GLY A 3 6.41 -16.24 -26.93
N LEU A 4 6.00 -15.13 -27.55
CA LEU A 4 6.20 -14.92 -28.98
C LEU A 4 7.67 -14.64 -29.36
N GLY A 5 8.39 -13.87 -28.54
CA GLY A 5 9.81 -13.58 -28.76
C GLY A 5 10.70 -14.81 -28.61
N GLY A 6 10.38 -15.68 -27.64
CA GLY A 6 11.07 -16.96 -27.46
C GLY A 6 10.85 -17.95 -28.60
N LEU A 7 9.63 -17.98 -29.18
CA LEU A 7 9.30 -18.86 -30.30
C LEU A 7 10.03 -18.45 -31.57
N VAL A 8 10.14 -17.14 -31.86
CA VAL A 8 10.88 -16.60 -33.03
C VAL A 8 12.36 -16.88 -32.89
N LEU A 9 12.94 -16.75 -31.70
CA LEU A 9 14.33 -17.11 -31.41
C LEU A 9 14.59 -18.63 -31.58
N ALA A 10 13.69 -19.46 -31.07
CA ALA A 10 13.81 -20.93 -31.16
C ALA A 10 13.72 -21.42 -32.60
N LEU A 11 12.81 -20.87 -33.41
CA LEU A 11 12.69 -21.16 -34.86
C LEU A 11 13.90 -20.64 -35.65
N GLY A 12 14.46 -19.47 -35.26
CA GLY A 12 15.69 -18.93 -35.86
C GLY A 12 16.91 -19.79 -35.58
N LEU A 13 17.03 -20.36 -34.35
CA LEU A 13 18.09 -21.28 -33.95
C LEU A 13 18.00 -22.62 -34.69
N ALA A 14 16.79 -23.13 -34.89
CA ALA A 14 16.55 -24.41 -35.58
C ALA A 14 16.86 -24.35 -37.10
N SER A 15 16.73 -23.17 -37.70
CA SER A 15 16.95 -22.99 -39.13
C SER A 15 18.41 -22.69 -39.56
N GLY A 16 19.35 -22.68 -38.60
CA GLY A 16 20.78 -22.41 -38.89
C GLY A 16 21.08 -20.97 -39.39
N SER A 17 20.05 -20.11 -39.44
CA SER A 17 20.17 -18.75 -39.96
C SER A 17 20.58 -17.70 -38.93
N VAL A 18 20.74 -18.07 -37.66
CA VAL A 18 21.07 -17.13 -36.57
C VAL A 18 22.43 -16.50 -36.78
N ALA A 19 23.42 -17.25 -37.27
CA ALA A 19 24.73 -16.70 -37.55
C ALA A 19 24.68 -15.64 -38.68
N ALA A 20 23.81 -15.84 -39.67
CA ALA A 20 23.60 -14.86 -40.75
C ALA A 20 22.80 -13.64 -40.25
N TYR A 21 21.84 -13.83 -39.34
CA TYR A 21 21.08 -12.75 -38.74
C TYR A 21 21.94 -11.90 -37.81
N VAL A 22 22.73 -12.51 -36.93
CA VAL A 22 23.66 -11.84 -36.02
C VAL A 22 24.74 -11.11 -36.84
N GLY A 23 25.26 -11.71 -37.90
CA GLY A 23 26.23 -11.04 -38.81
C GLY A 23 25.63 -9.84 -39.55
N ARG A 24 24.32 -9.86 -39.88
CA ARG A 24 23.63 -8.70 -40.47
C ARG A 24 23.34 -7.60 -39.44
N LEU A 25 22.98 -7.96 -38.20
CA LEU A 25 22.79 -7.00 -37.11
C LEU A 25 24.11 -6.31 -36.74
N TYR A 26 25.25 -7.02 -36.80
CA TYR A 26 26.56 -6.44 -36.53
C TYR A 26 27.07 -5.52 -37.65
N ARG A 27 26.55 -5.63 -38.88
CA ARG A 27 26.84 -4.75 -40.01
C ARG A 27 25.81 -3.64 -40.24
N ALA A 28 24.71 -3.67 -39.50
CA ALA A 28 23.81 -2.55 -39.50
C ALA A 28 24.53 -1.38 -38.83
N GLU A 29 25.00 -0.42 -39.62
CA GLU A 29 25.35 0.90 -39.09
C GLU A 29 24.11 1.47 -38.45
N ILE A 30 23.95 1.20 -37.14
CA ILE A 30 22.84 1.75 -36.37
C ILE A 30 23.11 3.24 -36.31
N SER A 31 22.38 3.98 -37.11
CA SER A 31 22.55 5.43 -37.14
C SER A 31 22.12 6.02 -35.77
N TRP A 32 22.93 6.93 -35.26
CA TRP A 32 22.65 7.61 -33.98
C TRP A 32 21.22 8.18 -33.86
N PRO A 33 20.65 8.77 -34.96
CA PRO A 33 19.24 9.21 -34.89
C PRO A 33 18.23 8.12 -34.61
N VAL A 34 18.45 6.89 -35.09
CA VAL A 34 17.56 5.74 -34.84
C VAL A 34 17.66 5.29 -33.39
N LEU A 35 18.88 5.23 -32.83
CA LEU A 35 19.07 4.93 -31.39
C LEU A 35 18.41 5.99 -30.51
N LEU A 36 18.60 7.26 -30.83
CA LEU A 36 18.02 8.36 -30.09
C LEU A 36 16.50 8.33 -30.18
N GLY A 37 15.93 8.10 -31.34
CA GLY A 37 14.50 7.96 -31.54
C GLY A 37 13.90 6.77 -30.78
N ALA A 38 14.57 5.63 -30.80
CA ALA A 38 14.17 4.46 -30.03
C ALA A 38 14.22 4.71 -28.52
N ALA A 39 15.28 5.35 -28.03
CA ALA A 39 15.42 5.70 -26.60
C ALA A 39 14.34 6.69 -26.15
N LEU A 40 14.07 7.73 -26.95
CA LEU A 40 13.01 8.70 -26.66
C LEU A 40 11.62 8.06 -26.71
N GLY A 41 11.36 7.18 -27.68
CA GLY A 41 10.10 6.44 -27.78
C GLY A 41 9.89 5.51 -26.58
N PHE A 42 10.93 4.81 -26.16
CA PHE A 42 10.88 3.94 -24.98
C PHE A 42 10.68 4.76 -23.69
N TYR A 43 11.39 5.88 -23.56
CA TYR A 43 11.21 6.79 -22.42
C TYR A 43 9.78 7.36 -22.36
N ALA A 44 9.24 7.81 -23.51
CA ALA A 44 7.88 8.31 -23.59
C ALA A 44 6.85 7.21 -23.25
N LEU A 45 7.07 5.98 -23.70
CA LEU A 45 6.23 4.83 -23.37
C LEU A 45 6.25 4.54 -21.87
N LEU A 46 7.44 4.47 -21.26
CA LEU A 46 7.60 4.28 -19.83
C LEU A 46 6.91 5.40 -19.06
N HIS A 47 7.15 6.65 -19.43
CA HIS A 47 6.55 7.80 -18.79
C HIS A 47 5.01 7.75 -18.88
N LEU A 48 4.46 7.34 -20.03
CA LEU A 48 3.02 7.20 -20.22
C LEU A 48 2.45 6.08 -19.33
N VAL A 49 3.11 4.91 -19.30
CA VAL A 49 2.71 3.77 -18.49
C VAL A 49 2.76 4.11 -16.98
N PHE A 50 3.85 4.71 -16.51
CA PHE A 50 3.98 5.12 -15.12
C PHE A 50 3.00 6.23 -14.74
N ARG A 51 2.79 7.20 -15.63
CA ARG A 51 1.78 8.25 -15.41
C ARG A 51 0.36 7.69 -15.37
N GLN A 52 0.07 6.67 -16.18
CA GLN A 52 -1.22 6.00 -16.19
C GLN A 52 -1.40 5.11 -14.95
N ALA A 53 -0.35 4.38 -14.55
CA ALA A 53 -0.33 3.61 -13.31
C ALA A 53 -0.49 4.51 -12.07
N ALA A 54 0.18 5.65 -12.02
CA ALA A 54 0.04 6.63 -10.94
C ALA A 54 -1.38 7.24 -10.87
N ARG A 55 -2.06 7.41 -12.01
CA ARG A 55 -3.47 7.87 -12.03
C ARG A 55 -4.47 6.81 -11.58
N HIS A 56 -4.14 5.53 -11.72
CA HIS A 56 -4.98 4.40 -11.27
C HIS A 56 -4.57 3.90 -9.88
N GLY A 57 -3.42 4.35 -9.36
CA GLY A 57 -2.96 4.06 -8.00
C GLY A 57 -3.49 5.04 -6.95
N GLY A 58 -4.28 6.05 -7.34
CA GLY A 58 -5.01 6.91 -6.42
C GLY A 58 -6.09 6.08 -5.74
N GLY A 59 -5.92 5.76 -4.46
CA GLY A 59 -6.93 5.06 -3.69
C GLY A 59 -8.24 5.86 -3.68
N GLU A 60 -9.36 5.19 -3.79
CA GLU A 60 -10.68 5.80 -3.69
C GLU A 60 -10.92 6.22 -2.24
N ILE A 61 -11.20 7.51 -2.01
CA ILE A 61 -11.61 8.00 -0.69
C ILE A 61 -13.05 7.59 -0.48
N MET A 62 -13.29 6.75 0.53
CA MET A 62 -14.60 6.26 0.89
C MET A 62 -14.99 6.73 2.29
N ASP A 63 -16.27 6.97 2.48
CA ASP A 63 -16.81 7.20 3.82
C ASP A 63 -16.96 5.85 4.54
N ALA A 64 -16.42 5.78 5.74
CA ALA A 64 -16.55 4.64 6.62
C ALA A 64 -17.10 5.07 7.99
N THR A 65 -17.89 4.20 8.61
CA THR A 65 -18.32 4.39 9.99
C THR A 65 -17.62 3.36 10.85
N ILE A 66 -16.86 3.83 11.83
CA ILE A 66 -16.14 2.97 12.79
C ILE A 66 -16.87 3.01 14.13
N SER A 67 -17.07 1.82 14.73
CA SER A 67 -17.67 1.67 16.03
C SER A 67 -16.68 1.03 17.00
N ILE A 68 -16.48 1.66 18.16
CA ILE A 68 -15.60 1.18 19.24
C ILE A 68 -16.26 1.46 20.58
N GLY A 69 -16.45 0.43 21.41
CA GLY A 69 -17.00 0.59 22.76
C GLY A 69 -18.39 1.22 22.80
N GLY A 70 -19.21 0.98 21.78
CA GLY A 70 -20.55 1.54 21.66
C GLY A 70 -20.62 2.97 21.10
N GLN A 71 -19.47 3.61 20.86
CA GLN A 71 -19.40 4.89 20.16
C GLN A 71 -19.15 4.64 18.66
N SER A 72 -19.75 5.47 17.81
CA SER A 72 -19.58 5.38 16.35
C SER A 72 -19.24 6.74 15.76
N ARG A 73 -18.36 6.73 14.75
CA ARG A 73 -17.95 7.94 14.05
C ARG A 73 -17.76 7.68 12.56
N ALA A 74 -18.23 8.63 11.75
CA ALA A 74 -17.91 8.66 10.33
C ALA A 74 -16.48 9.21 10.14
N VAL A 75 -15.68 8.51 9.35
CA VAL A 75 -14.30 8.86 8.98
C VAL A 75 -14.12 8.65 7.49
N ARG A 76 -13.23 9.42 6.89
CA ARG A 76 -12.82 9.18 5.52
C ARG A 76 -11.64 8.23 5.51
N VAL A 77 -11.74 7.17 4.74
CA VAL A 77 -10.72 6.14 4.61
C VAL A 77 -10.23 6.10 3.16
N LEU A 78 -8.96 5.86 2.99
CA LEU A 78 -8.38 5.61 1.69
C LEU A 78 -8.49 4.10 1.41
N HIS A 79 -9.23 3.74 0.37
CA HIS A 79 -9.24 2.38 -0.16
C HIS A 79 -8.01 2.21 -1.07
N ASP A 80 -6.88 1.87 -0.47
CA ASP A 80 -5.65 1.60 -1.19
C ASP A 80 -5.62 0.12 -1.61
N THR A 81 -5.70 -0.13 -2.91
CA THR A 81 -5.57 -1.48 -3.50
C THR A 81 -4.16 -2.07 -3.32
N GLY A 82 -3.17 -1.23 -3.02
CA GLY A 82 -1.80 -1.62 -2.68
C GLY A 82 -1.58 -1.96 -1.21
N ASN A 83 -2.57 -1.75 -0.34
CA ASN A 83 -2.44 -2.07 1.08
C ASN A 83 -2.34 -3.59 1.29
N THR A 84 -1.14 -4.05 1.59
CA THR A 84 -0.85 -5.46 1.91
C THR A 84 -0.86 -5.73 3.41
N LEU A 85 -1.18 -4.72 4.25
CA LEU A 85 -1.17 -4.86 5.71
C LEU A 85 -2.28 -5.81 6.16
N ARG A 86 -1.90 -6.88 6.81
CA ARG A 86 -2.82 -7.89 7.31
C ARG A 86 -2.60 -8.14 8.79
N SER A 87 -3.67 -8.48 9.48
CA SER A 87 -3.59 -8.92 10.86
C SER A 87 -2.76 -10.21 10.96
N PRO A 88 -1.70 -10.25 11.78
CA PRO A 88 -0.88 -11.45 11.94
C PRO A 88 -1.65 -12.60 12.61
N VAL A 89 -2.76 -12.30 13.29
CA VAL A 89 -3.57 -13.27 14.00
C VAL A 89 -4.69 -13.84 13.12
N THR A 90 -5.38 -12.96 12.36
CA THR A 90 -6.57 -13.36 11.59
C THR A 90 -6.34 -13.43 10.09
N GLY A 91 -5.23 -12.88 9.58
CA GLY A 91 -4.97 -12.75 8.13
C GLY A 91 -5.88 -11.74 7.41
N GLN A 92 -6.81 -11.12 8.14
CA GLN A 92 -7.74 -10.15 7.55
C GLN A 92 -7.04 -8.83 7.22
N PRO A 93 -7.54 -8.09 6.22
CA PRO A 93 -7.05 -6.75 5.91
C PRO A 93 -7.17 -5.82 7.12
N VAL A 94 -6.19 -4.94 7.27
CA VAL A 94 -6.15 -3.93 8.33
C VAL A 94 -6.49 -2.58 7.73
N LEU A 95 -7.39 -1.86 8.37
CA LEU A 95 -7.69 -0.48 8.00
C LEU A 95 -6.62 0.44 8.63
N VAL A 96 -6.04 1.32 7.83
CA VAL A 96 -5.06 2.30 8.34
C VAL A 96 -5.73 3.67 8.41
N LEU A 97 -5.65 4.28 9.58
CA LEU A 97 -6.19 5.62 9.85
C LEU A 97 -5.16 6.50 10.55
N GLU A 98 -5.27 7.79 10.34
CA GLU A 98 -4.58 8.75 11.18
C GLU A 98 -5.14 8.69 12.61
N GLN A 99 -4.25 8.68 13.61
CA GLN A 99 -4.65 8.58 15.02
C GLN A 99 -5.59 9.71 15.47
N THR A 100 -5.49 10.89 14.86
CA THR A 100 -6.37 12.04 15.11
C THR A 100 -7.80 11.82 14.61
N SER A 101 -8.01 10.94 13.65
CA SER A 101 -9.34 10.62 13.10
C SER A 101 -10.23 9.87 14.09
N LEU A 102 -9.66 9.26 15.13
CA LEU A 102 -10.40 8.58 16.19
C LEU A 102 -10.90 9.53 17.31
N GLY A 103 -10.66 10.84 17.20
CA GLY A 103 -11.08 11.81 18.22
C GLY A 103 -12.55 11.67 18.58
N GLY A 104 -12.86 11.54 19.89
CA GLY A 104 -14.20 11.34 20.41
C GLY A 104 -14.77 9.93 20.29
N LEU A 105 -14.06 8.96 19.68
CA LEU A 105 -14.43 7.53 19.66
C LEU A 105 -13.91 6.78 20.89
N LEU A 106 -12.83 7.28 21.46
CA LEU A 106 -12.16 6.68 22.61
C LEU A 106 -12.40 7.55 23.88
N PRO A 107 -12.40 6.95 25.06
CA PRO A 107 -12.38 7.72 26.29
C PRO A 107 -11.22 8.72 26.30
N PRO A 108 -11.38 9.93 26.89
CA PRO A 108 -10.36 10.98 26.82
C PRO A 108 -8.98 10.59 27.35
N GLU A 109 -8.94 9.69 28.33
CA GLU A 109 -7.67 9.15 28.86
C GLU A 109 -6.97 8.25 27.85
N VAL A 110 -7.72 7.38 27.16
CA VAL A 110 -7.19 6.48 26.11
C VAL A 110 -6.74 7.29 24.90
N GLU A 111 -7.53 8.28 24.50
CA GLU A 111 -7.20 9.16 23.38
C GLU A 111 -5.89 9.91 23.64
N ARG A 112 -5.67 10.43 24.84
CA ARG A 112 -4.39 11.08 25.22
C ARG A 112 -3.20 10.15 25.12
N ILE A 113 -3.34 8.88 25.48
CA ILE A 113 -2.26 7.90 25.36
C ILE A 113 -1.99 7.59 23.88
N VAL A 114 -3.06 7.40 23.10
CA VAL A 114 -2.96 7.09 21.65
C VAL A 114 -2.29 8.21 20.88
N THR A 115 -2.62 9.47 21.17
CA THR A 115 -2.09 10.64 20.45
C THR A 115 -0.75 11.15 20.97
N ARG A 116 -0.27 10.61 22.10
CA ARG A 116 1.01 11.00 22.69
C ARG A 116 2.17 10.69 21.75
N ARG A 117 3.14 11.61 21.66
CA ARG A 117 4.40 11.40 20.96
C ARG A 117 5.35 10.54 21.79
N ALA A 118 5.15 9.23 21.75
CA ALA A 118 5.96 8.24 22.44
C ALA A 118 6.06 6.97 21.56
N PRO A 119 7.08 6.10 21.80
CA PRO A 119 7.17 4.81 21.10
C PRO A 119 5.89 3.99 21.26
N PRO A 120 5.48 3.20 20.24
CA PRO A 120 4.26 2.40 20.29
C PRO A 120 4.21 1.43 21.48
N GLU A 121 5.36 0.88 21.87
CA GLU A 121 5.51 -0.05 22.98
C GLU A 121 5.20 0.62 24.32
N GLU A 122 5.69 1.84 24.52
CA GLU A 122 5.43 2.62 25.74
C GLU A 122 3.93 2.96 25.88
N ARG A 123 3.33 3.40 24.77
CA ARG A 123 1.89 3.68 24.71
C ARG A 123 1.07 2.42 24.96
N MET A 124 1.48 1.28 24.41
CA MET A 124 0.84 0.00 24.62
C MET A 124 0.86 -0.40 26.11
N ALA A 125 2.00 -0.24 26.79
CA ALA A 125 2.13 -0.52 28.21
C ALA A 125 1.13 0.32 29.05
N GLN A 126 0.96 1.60 28.72
CA GLN A 126 -0.01 2.47 29.38
C GLN A 126 -1.45 2.08 29.08
N LEU A 127 -1.75 1.71 27.82
CA LEU A 127 -3.09 1.26 27.41
C LEU A 127 -3.53 -0.01 28.11
N HIS A 128 -2.61 -0.93 28.40
CA HIS A 128 -2.92 -2.17 29.12
C HIS A 128 -3.55 -1.93 30.51
N ALA A 129 -3.30 -0.77 31.12
CA ALA A 129 -3.89 -0.38 32.40
C ALA A 129 -5.32 0.17 32.26
N THR A 130 -5.83 0.37 31.04
CA THR A 130 -7.18 0.88 30.77
C THR A 130 -8.17 -0.24 30.46
N ASP A 131 -9.47 0.01 30.64
CA ASP A 131 -10.53 -0.94 30.32
C ASP A 131 -10.53 -1.40 28.84
N LEU A 132 -10.08 -0.52 27.94
CA LEU A 132 -9.98 -0.83 26.52
C LEU A 132 -8.62 -1.45 26.11
N GLY A 133 -7.70 -1.63 27.08
CA GLY A 133 -6.35 -2.10 26.81
C GLY A 133 -6.28 -3.42 26.03
N ARG A 134 -7.23 -4.33 26.29
CA ARG A 134 -7.32 -5.63 25.59
C ARG A 134 -7.68 -5.51 24.10
N ARG A 135 -8.19 -4.36 23.66
CA ARG A 135 -8.53 -4.10 22.26
C ARG A 135 -7.34 -3.61 21.44
N PHE A 136 -6.27 -3.16 22.12
CA PHE A 136 -5.08 -2.67 21.48
C PHE A 136 -4.05 -3.77 21.25
N SER A 137 -3.29 -3.63 20.17
CA SER A 137 -2.19 -4.52 19.82
C SER A 137 -1.11 -3.74 19.07
N LEU A 138 0.09 -4.29 19.00
CA LEU A 138 1.16 -3.78 18.16
C LEU A 138 1.16 -4.57 16.84
N LEU A 139 1.19 -3.85 15.74
CA LEU A 139 1.19 -4.40 14.40
C LEU A 139 2.52 -4.09 13.72
N PRO A 140 3.32 -5.10 13.37
CA PRO A 140 4.53 -4.88 12.60
C PRO A 140 4.16 -4.46 11.17
N PHE A 141 4.88 -3.48 10.63
CA PHE A 141 4.74 -3.03 9.26
C PHE A 141 6.10 -2.75 8.63
N CYS A 142 6.15 -2.87 7.31
CA CYS A 142 7.30 -2.45 6.52
C CYS A 142 6.84 -1.40 5.51
N SER A 143 7.61 -0.33 5.34
CA SER A 143 7.36 0.67 4.31
C SER A 143 8.64 1.07 3.60
N ILE A 144 8.51 1.71 2.44
CA ILE A 144 9.66 2.25 1.71
C ILE A 144 10.29 3.35 2.58
N GLY A 145 11.56 3.15 3.00
CA GLY A 145 12.29 4.08 3.86
C GLY A 145 12.23 3.78 5.37
N ALA A 146 11.35 2.87 5.81
CA ALA A 146 11.32 2.34 7.17
C ALA A 146 11.12 0.81 7.09
N PRO A 147 12.21 0.04 7.01
CA PRO A 147 12.14 -1.40 6.74
C PRO A 147 11.40 -2.19 7.83
N GLU A 148 11.43 -1.73 9.06
CA GLU A 148 10.70 -2.33 10.18
C GLU A 148 10.15 -1.26 11.09
N GLY A 149 8.87 -1.37 11.44
CA GLY A 149 8.20 -0.48 12.36
C GLY A 149 7.04 -1.16 13.07
N LEU A 150 6.58 -0.53 14.16
CA LEU A 150 5.39 -0.97 14.89
C LEU A 150 4.34 0.13 14.82
N LEU A 151 3.12 -0.24 14.48
CA LEU A 151 1.94 0.61 14.61
C LEU A 151 1.10 0.16 15.78
N LEU A 152 0.54 1.11 16.49
CA LEU A 152 -0.52 0.83 17.44
C LEU A 152 -1.79 0.52 16.65
N ALA A 153 -2.48 -0.55 17.00
CA ALA A 153 -3.73 -0.93 16.36
C ALA A 153 -4.81 -1.19 17.39
N VAL A 154 -6.06 -0.89 17.06
CA VAL A 154 -7.24 -1.12 17.89
C VAL A 154 -8.24 -2.02 17.18
N CYS A 155 -8.78 -3.00 17.87
CA CYS A 155 -9.86 -3.83 17.35
C CYS A 155 -11.20 -3.10 17.54
N SER A 156 -11.82 -2.71 16.42
CA SER A 156 -13.16 -2.11 16.41
C SER A 156 -14.24 -3.14 16.66
N ASP A 157 -15.42 -2.70 17.09
CA ASP A 157 -16.61 -3.56 17.13
C ASP A 157 -17.09 -3.86 15.72
N SER A 158 -17.11 -2.83 14.87
CA SER A 158 -17.43 -2.95 13.44
C SER A 158 -16.89 -1.75 12.67
N VAL A 159 -16.67 -1.97 11.38
CA VAL A 159 -16.42 -0.94 10.38
C VAL A 159 -17.43 -1.11 9.25
N GLN A 160 -18.15 -0.05 8.90
CA GLN A 160 -19.08 -0.04 7.79
C GLN A 160 -18.50 0.78 6.63
N ILE A 161 -18.37 0.20 5.46
CA ILE A 161 -17.86 0.83 4.24
C ILE A 161 -18.79 0.49 3.08
N GLY A 162 -19.28 1.49 2.34
CA GLY A 162 -20.12 1.26 1.16
C GLY A 162 -21.36 0.40 1.42
N GLY A 163 -21.94 0.48 2.63
CA GLY A 163 -23.11 -0.33 3.01
C GLY A 163 -22.78 -1.74 3.53
N THR A 164 -21.54 -2.18 3.46
CA THR A 164 -21.07 -3.47 4.00
C THR A 164 -20.49 -3.29 5.40
N THR A 165 -20.89 -4.15 6.33
CA THR A 165 -20.38 -4.13 7.71
C THR A 165 -19.36 -5.24 7.93
N TYR A 166 -18.19 -4.86 8.39
CA TYR A 166 -17.07 -5.74 8.74
C TYR A 166 -16.93 -5.79 10.26
N PRO A 167 -17.27 -6.91 10.90
CA PRO A 167 -17.15 -7.02 12.35
C PRO A 167 -15.69 -7.23 12.76
N ARG A 168 -15.34 -6.72 13.95
CA ARG A 168 -14.03 -6.94 14.59
C ARG A 168 -12.83 -6.62 13.68
N THR A 169 -12.93 -5.53 12.95
CA THR A 169 -11.87 -5.08 12.05
C THR A 169 -10.73 -4.44 12.84
N LEU A 170 -9.49 -4.82 12.52
CA LEU A 170 -8.31 -4.20 13.12
C LEU A 170 -8.03 -2.86 12.41
N VAL A 171 -7.89 -1.81 13.20
CA VAL A 171 -7.61 -0.45 12.74
C VAL A 171 -6.24 -0.05 13.23
N ALA A 172 -5.27 0.08 12.31
CA ALA A 172 -3.92 0.55 12.60
C ALA A 172 -3.90 2.09 12.60
N LEU A 173 -3.17 2.66 13.54
CA LEU A 173 -3.13 4.08 13.82
C LEU A 173 -1.80 4.67 13.35
N SER A 174 -1.84 5.41 12.27
CA SER A 174 -0.68 6.15 11.75
C SER A 174 -0.45 7.42 12.57
N PRO A 175 0.79 7.69 13.01
CA PRO A 175 1.14 8.94 13.69
C PRO A 175 1.13 10.15 12.76
N GLY A 176 1.21 9.94 11.46
CA GLY A 176 1.18 10.96 10.42
C GLY A 176 -0.03 10.85 9.52
N PRO A 177 -0.26 11.86 8.66
CA PRO A 177 -1.35 11.82 7.70
C PRO A 177 -1.20 10.61 6.78
N VAL A 178 -2.30 9.90 6.60
CA VAL A 178 -2.41 8.84 5.60
C VAL A 178 -2.74 9.53 4.28
N SER A 179 -1.72 9.87 3.50
CA SER A 179 -1.87 10.43 2.16
C SER A 179 -1.62 9.35 1.12
N ASP A 180 -2.22 9.51 -0.03
CA ASP A 180 -2.08 8.66 -1.21
C ASP A 180 -0.69 8.72 -1.89
N GLY A 181 0.36 9.09 -1.15
CA GLY A 181 1.74 9.06 -1.64
C GLY A 181 2.06 10.04 -2.77
N GLY A 182 1.19 11.00 -3.02
CA GLY A 182 1.38 12.08 -3.97
C GLY A 182 1.93 13.31 -3.26
N GLY A 183 3.26 13.36 -3.06
CA GLY A 183 4.02 14.55 -2.71
C GLY A 183 4.85 14.97 -3.90
#